data_65255a9d4dadcb762880a2ee46ba4af9
#
_entry.id   65255a9d4dadcb762880a2ee46ba4af9
#
_cell.length_a   1.000
_cell.length_b   1.000
_cell.length_c   1.000
_cell.angle_alpha   90.00
_cell.angle_beta   90.00
_cell.angle_gamma   90.00
#
_symmetry.space_group_name_H-M   'P 1'
#
loop_
_entity.id
_entity.type
_entity.pdbx_description
1 polymer ?
#
loop_
_entity_poly.entity_id
_entity_poly.type
_entity_poly.pdbx_seq_one_letter_code
_entity_poly.pdbx_strand_id
1 'polypeptide(L)'
;MALVTADDVQVRLGRGLTDSQRAQVEAWLTDLEALAEARAPGFVSRAVAGAPSLEVVRAVFAQAVRRIMLNPDGLRQESRTIDDYTESRTFDSAVSASSVGFTDEEWAQLMPASASAAFSIRASGAPDDVRGVWSTSTSWRWPV
;
A
#
# COMPACT_ATOMS: atom_id res chain seq x y z
N MET A 1 0.78 12.71 -16.28
CA MET A 1 1.17 11.45 -16.97
C MET A 1 0.62 10.33 -16.14
N ALA A 2 -0.32 9.53 -16.66
CA ALA A 2 -0.92 8.44 -15.90
C ALA A 2 0.14 7.38 -15.57
N LEU A 3 0.22 6.96 -14.30
CA LEU A 3 1.16 5.90 -13.86
C LEU A 3 0.75 4.53 -14.38
N VAL A 4 -0.56 4.32 -14.52
CA VAL A 4 -1.19 3.06 -14.93
C VAL A 4 -2.24 3.34 -16.00
N THR A 5 -2.34 2.46 -16.98
CA THR A 5 -3.28 2.59 -18.09
C THR A 5 -4.35 1.50 -18.05
N ALA A 6 -5.47 1.70 -18.76
CA ALA A 6 -6.50 0.67 -18.90
C ALA A 6 -5.95 -0.60 -19.57
N ASP A 7 -4.93 -0.50 -20.42
CA ASP A 7 -4.28 -1.64 -21.05
C ASP A 7 -3.50 -2.48 -20.02
N ASP A 8 -2.84 -1.85 -19.05
CA ASP A 8 -2.16 -2.55 -17.96
C ASP A 8 -3.16 -3.38 -17.12
N VAL A 9 -4.36 -2.84 -16.91
CA VAL A 9 -5.45 -3.54 -16.22
C VAL A 9 -6.00 -4.68 -17.08
N GLN A 10 -6.25 -4.43 -18.37
CA GLN A 10 -6.79 -5.42 -19.31
C GLN A 10 -5.91 -6.66 -19.41
N VAL A 11 -4.59 -6.48 -19.51
CA VAL A 11 -3.61 -7.59 -19.55
C VAL A 11 -3.74 -8.47 -18.31
N ARG A 12 -3.92 -7.86 -17.12
CA ARG A 12 -4.02 -8.59 -15.84
C ARG A 12 -5.41 -9.20 -15.59
N LEU A 13 -6.44 -8.66 -16.23
CA LEU A 13 -7.78 -9.26 -16.22
C LEU A 13 -7.88 -10.50 -17.12
N GLY A 14 -7.01 -10.64 -18.11
CA GLY A 14 -7.03 -11.74 -19.08
C GLY A 14 -8.23 -11.71 -20.02
N ARG A 15 -8.93 -10.58 -20.13
CA ARG A 15 -10.08 -10.38 -21.04
C ARG A 15 -10.09 -8.98 -21.62
N GLY A 16 -10.70 -8.82 -22.80
CA GLY A 16 -10.90 -7.52 -23.42
C GLY A 16 -11.90 -6.66 -22.61
N LEU A 17 -11.66 -5.37 -22.57
CA LEU A 17 -12.57 -4.37 -22.02
C LEU A 17 -13.40 -3.80 -23.18
N THR A 18 -14.71 -3.60 -22.93
CA THR A 18 -15.54 -2.79 -23.83
C THR A 18 -15.17 -1.31 -23.69
N ASP A 19 -15.56 -0.46 -24.64
CA ASP A 19 -15.24 0.96 -24.61
C ASP A 19 -15.79 1.64 -23.33
N SER A 20 -17.00 1.27 -22.90
CA SER A 20 -17.58 1.77 -21.65
C SER A 20 -16.81 1.31 -20.41
N GLN A 21 -16.37 0.05 -20.38
CA GLN A 21 -15.54 -0.47 -19.28
C GLN A 21 -14.17 0.18 -19.27
N ARG A 22 -13.59 0.44 -20.43
CA ARG A 22 -12.31 1.15 -20.55
C ARG A 22 -12.41 2.56 -19.95
N ALA A 23 -13.42 3.33 -20.34
CA ALA A 23 -13.65 4.66 -19.79
C ALA A 23 -13.86 4.64 -18.26
N GLN A 24 -14.57 3.65 -17.75
CA GLN A 24 -14.80 3.46 -16.33
C GLN A 24 -13.50 3.12 -15.59
N VAL A 25 -12.68 2.22 -16.13
CA VAL A 25 -11.37 1.85 -15.57
C VAL A 25 -10.45 3.06 -15.54
N GLU A 26 -10.41 3.88 -16.58
CA GLU A 26 -9.59 5.11 -16.63
C GLU A 26 -10.01 6.11 -15.55
N ALA A 27 -11.33 6.28 -15.32
CA ALA A 27 -11.82 7.11 -14.23
C ALA A 27 -11.37 6.58 -12.87
N TRP A 28 -11.53 5.28 -12.59
CA TRP A 28 -11.07 4.68 -11.34
C TRP A 28 -9.56 4.78 -11.13
N LEU A 29 -8.76 4.63 -12.19
CA LEU A 29 -7.32 4.81 -12.09
C LEU A 29 -6.95 6.24 -11.71
N THR A 30 -7.67 7.22 -12.27
CA THR A 30 -7.49 8.65 -11.92
C THR A 30 -7.84 8.90 -10.45
N ASP A 31 -8.95 8.33 -9.97
CA ASP A 31 -9.35 8.44 -8.57
C ASP A 31 -8.33 7.79 -7.63
N LEU A 32 -7.81 6.61 -7.98
CA LEU A 32 -6.78 5.91 -7.21
C LEU A 32 -5.46 6.70 -7.17
N GLU A 33 -5.04 7.33 -8.27
CA GLU A 33 -3.87 8.21 -8.29
C GLU A 33 -4.07 9.42 -7.36
N ALA A 34 -5.25 10.04 -7.41
CA ALA A 34 -5.59 11.16 -6.54
C ALA A 34 -5.59 10.76 -5.05
N LEU A 35 -6.14 9.59 -4.72
CA LEU A 35 -6.13 9.05 -3.36
C LEU A 35 -4.71 8.73 -2.88
N ALA A 36 -3.87 8.15 -3.75
CA ALA A 36 -2.47 7.87 -3.44
C ALA A 36 -1.68 9.14 -3.16
N GLU A 37 -1.86 10.17 -3.98
CA GLU A 37 -1.22 11.47 -3.79
C GLU A 37 -1.71 12.20 -2.54
N ALA A 38 -3.03 12.13 -2.25
CA ALA A 38 -3.61 12.74 -1.06
C ALA A 38 -3.08 12.12 0.25
N ARG A 39 -2.93 10.78 0.28
CA ARG A 39 -2.42 10.06 1.45
C ARG A 39 -0.91 10.16 1.59
N ALA A 40 -0.20 10.24 0.49
CA ALA A 40 1.26 10.30 0.43
C ALA A 40 1.72 11.39 -0.55
N PRO A 41 1.79 12.64 -0.12
CA PRO A 41 2.21 13.74 -0.98
C PRO A 41 3.54 13.44 -1.69
N GLY A 42 3.58 13.68 -2.99
CA GLY A 42 4.72 13.35 -3.85
C GLY A 42 4.79 11.87 -4.25
N PHE A 43 3.71 11.10 -4.07
CA PHE A 43 3.66 9.69 -4.47
C PHE A 43 3.98 9.49 -5.95
N VAL A 44 3.34 10.28 -6.83
CA VAL A 44 3.55 10.18 -8.28
C VAL A 44 5.01 10.42 -8.64
N SER A 45 5.63 11.45 -8.07
CA SER A 45 7.03 11.77 -8.32
C SER A 45 7.98 10.67 -7.86
N ARG A 46 7.70 10.08 -6.68
CA ARG A 46 8.49 8.96 -6.16
C ARG A 46 8.31 7.69 -6.99
N ALA A 47 7.09 7.37 -7.42
CA ALA A 47 6.82 6.23 -8.29
C ALA A 47 7.56 6.35 -9.63
N VAL A 48 7.60 7.54 -10.21
CA VAL A 48 8.39 7.82 -11.42
C VAL A 48 9.89 7.66 -11.16
N ALA A 49 10.36 8.04 -9.97
CA ALA A 49 11.73 7.84 -9.53
C ALA A 49 12.07 6.38 -9.14
N GLY A 50 11.09 5.48 -9.17
CA GLY A 50 11.27 4.05 -8.89
C GLY A 50 11.10 3.65 -7.43
N ALA A 51 10.50 4.47 -6.59
CA ALA A 51 10.25 4.19 -5.17
C ALA A 51 8.81 4.53 -4.74
N PRO A 52 7.84 3.61 -4.87
CA PRO A 52 7.94 2.21 -5.28
C PRO A 52 8.19 2.03 -6.79
N SER A 53 8.60 0.82 -7.21
CA SER A 53 8.80 0.55 -8.63
C SER A 53 7.47 0.64 -9.40
N LEU A 54 7.51 1.10 -10.64
CA LEU A 54 6.32 1.21 -11.49
C LEU A 54 5.59 -0.12 -11.67
N GLU A 55 6.31 -1.23 -11.67
CA GLU A 55 5.70 -2.57 -11.78
C GLU A 55 4.84 -2.89 -10.55
N VAL A 56 5.30 -2.55 -9.34
CA VAL A 56 4.51 -2.71 -8.12
C VAL A 56 3.28 -1.80 -8.17
N VAL A 57 3.44 -0.54 -8.56
CA VAL A 57 2.32 0.40 -8.71
C VAL A 57 1.28 -0.15 -9.68
N ARG A 58 1.69 -0.61 -10.87
CA ARG A 58 0.81 -1.20 -11.87
C ARG A 58 0.10 -2.45 -11.35
N ALA A 59 0.80 -3.31 -10.61
CA ALA A 59 0.22 -4.51 -10.05
C ALA A 59 -0.87 -4.18 -9.01
N VAL A 60 -0.58 -3.29 -8.08
CA VAL A 60 -1.49 -2.92 -7.00
C VAL A 60 -2.71 -2.17 -7.53
N PHE A 61 -2.53 -1.20 -8.43
CA PHE A 61 -3.64 -0.47 -9.04
C PHE A 61 -4.55 -1.40 -9.85
N ALA A 62 -3.97 -2.30 -10.66
CA ALA A 62 -4.76 -3.26 -11.41
C ALA A 62 -5.51 -4.25 -10.49
N GLN A 63 -4.94 -4.63 -9.35
CA GLN A 63 -5.61 -5.46 -8.36
C GLN A 63 -6.79 -4.72 -7.73
N ALA A 64 -6.63 -3.45 -7.35
CA ALA A 64 -7.70 -2.63 -6.81
C ALA A 64 -8.86 -2.48 -7.82
N VAL A 65 -8.56 -2.15 -9.08
CA VAL A 65 -9.57 -2.06 -10.15
C VAL A 65 -10.25 -3.40 -10.39
N ARG A 66 -9.49 -4.50 -10.44
CA ARG A 66 -10.06 -5.84 -10.60
C ARG A 66 -11.05 -6.17 -9.50
N ARG A 67 -10.75 -5.84 -8.26
CA ARG A 67 -11.65 -6.02 -7.12
C ARG A 67 -12.95 -5.27 -7.30
N ILE A 68 -12.89 -4.00 -7.70
CA ILE A 68 -14.07 -3.16 -7.96
C ILE A 68 -14.90 -3.75 -9.10
N MET A 69 -14.27 -4.19 -10.20
CA MET A 69 -14.96 -4.78 -11.35
C MET A 69 -15.63 -6.12 -11.04
N LEU A 70 -15.12 -6.89 -10.09
CA LEU A 70 -15.69 -8.19 -9.68
C LEU A 70 -16.87 -8.01 -8.72
N ASN A 71 -16.91 -6.92 -7.97
CA ASN A 71 -17.96 -6.63 -6.99
C ASN A 71 -18.32 -5.13 -6.99
N PRO A 72 -18.93 -4.62 -8.07
CA PRO A 72 -19.24 -3.20 -8.20
C PRO A 72 -20.23 -2.72 -7.13
N ASP A 73 -21.12 -3.60 -6.67
CA ASP A 73 -22.15 -3.27 -5.69
C ASP A 73 -21.67 -3.43 -4.23
N GLY A 74 -20.46 -3.92 -4.03
CA GLY A 74 -19.87 -4.11 -2.71
C GLY A 74 -20.59 -5.14 -1.85
N LEU A 75 -21.27 -6.10 -2.47
CA LEU A 75 -22.06 -7.11 -1.77
C LEU A 75 -21.12 -8.06 -1.01
N ARG A 76 -21.47 -8.34 0.24
CA ARG A 76 -20.76 -9.34 1.06
C ARG A 76 -21.24 -10.75 0.78
N GLN A 77 -22.52 -10.87 0.49
CA GLN A 77 -23.17 -12.15 0.19
C GLN A 77 -24.28 -11.92 -0.82
N GLU A 78 -24.27 -12.71 -1.88
CA GLU A 78 -25.37 -12.81 -2.82
C GLU A 78 -25.97 -14.21 -2.68
N SER A 79 -27.28 -14.27 -2.39
CA SER A 79 -28.05 -15.50 -2.35
C SER A 79 -29.15 -15.43 -3.39
N ARG A 80 -29.14 -16.37 -4.31
CA ARG A 80 -30.16 -16.49 -5.34
C ARG A 80 -30.85 -17.85 -5.23
N THR A 81 -32.14 -17.82 -4.97
CA THR A 81 -32.96 -19.02 -4.92
C THR A 81 -33.78 -19.10 -6.20
N ILE A 82 -33.65 -20.19 -6.92
CA ILE A 82 -34.46 -20.52 -8.09
C ILE A 82 -35.05 -21.90 -7.81
N ASP A 83 -36.36 -21.94 -7.58
CA ASP A 83 -37.09 -23.14 -7.15
C ASP A 83 -36.45 -23.77 -5.90
N ASP A 84 -36.06 -25.04 -5.96
CA ASP A 84 -35.46 -25.79 -4.85
C ASP A 84 -33.93 -25.67 -4.79
N TYR A 85 -33.31 -24.87 -5.68
CA TYR A 85 -31.86 -24.68 -5.71
C TYR A 85 -31.47 -23.29 -5.18
N THR A 86 -30.68 -23.29 -4.12
CA THR A 86 -30.11 -22.05 -3.54
C THR A 86 -28.62 -21.98 -3.87
N GLU A 87 -28.25 -21.01 -4.70
CA GLU A 87 -26.85 -20.65 -4.91
C GLU A 87 -26.48 -19.49 -3.99
N SER A 88 -25.48 -19.70 -3.15
CA SER A 88 -24.94 -18.67 -2.28
C SER A 88 -23.49 -18.38 -2.66
N ARG A 89 -23.19 -17.12 -2.99
CA ARG A 89 -21.84 -16.63 -3.24
C ARG A 89 -21.45 -15.67 -2.14
N THR A 90 -20.39 -16.00 -1.43
CA THR A 90 -19.81 -15.14 -0.39
C THR A 90 -18.59 -14.45 -0.94
N PHE A 91 -18.52 -13.13 -0.80
CA PHE A 91 -17.34 -12.33 -1.12
C PHE A 91 -16.58 -12.04 0.17
N ASP A 92 -15.26 -12.06 0.08
CA ASP A 92 -14.42 -11.69 1.22
C ASP A 92 -14.67 -10.23 1.63
N SER A 93 -14.59 -9.94 2.91
CA SER A 93 -14.83 -8.60 3.47
C SER A 93 -13.87 -7.54 2.90
N ALA A 94 -12.67 -7.94 2.51
CA ALA A 94 -11.72 -7.07 1.81
C ALA A 94 -12.19 -6.69 0.39
N VAL A 95 -13.02 -7.54 -0.24
CA VAL A 95 -13.60 -7.34 -1.58
C VAL A 95 -14.92 -6.57 -1.50
N SER A 96 -15.56 -6.55 -0.35
CA SER A 96 -16.87 -5.92 -0.14
C SER A 96 -16.83 -4.38 -0.02
N ALA A 97 -15.65 -3.78 -0.04
CA ALA A 97 -15.53 -2.33 -0.06
C ALA A 97 -15.92 -1.80 -1.45
N SER A 98 -17.16 -1.34 -1.60
CA SER A 98 -17.67 -0.72 -2.84
C SER A 98 -17.04 0.64 -3.15
N SER A 99 -16.24 1.18 -2.23
CA SER A 99 -15.52 2.42 -2.44
C SER A 99 -14.26 2.20 -3.28
N VAL A 100 -14.04 3.08 -4.23
CA VAL A 100 -12.76 3.19 -4.93
C VAL A 100 -11.69 3.52 -3.90
N GLY A 101 -10.74 2.62 -3.71
CA GLY A 101 -9.69 2.80 -2.69
C GLY A 101 -8.79 1.58 -2.59
N PHE A 102 -7.74 1.72 -1.80
CA PHE A 102 -6.78 0.65 -1.52
C PHE A 102 -7.08 0.00 -0.18
N THR A 103 -6.83 -1.30 -0.08
CA THR A 103 -6.79 -2.01 1.21
C THR A 103 -5.50 -1.67 1.97
N ASP A 104 -5.45 -2.02 3.26
CA ASP A 104 -4.24 -1.79 4.06
C ASP A 104 -3.03 -2.58 3.55
N GLU A 105 -3.25 -3.78 3.00
CA GLU A 105 -2.20 -4.59 2.37
C GLU A 105 -1.70 -3.96 1.06
N GLU A 106 -2.61 -3.43 0.24
CA GLU A 106 -2.26 -2.68 -0.97
C GLU A 106 -1.47 -1.42 -0.63
N TRP A 107 -1.86 -0.72 0.44
CA TRP A 107 -1.12 0.42 0.96
C TRP A 107 0.28 0.05 1.44
N ALA A 108 0.43 -1.06 2.15
CA ALA A 108 1.73 -1.53 2.62
C ALA A 108 2.70 -1.80 1.46
N GLN A 109 2.19 -2.21 0.29
CA GLN A 109 3.01 -2.41 -0.90
C GLN A 109 3.37 -1.11 -1.62
N LEU A 110 2.49 -0.09 -1.58
CA LEU A 110 2.71 1.21 -2.21
C LEU A 110 3.58 2.14 -1.36
N MET A 111 3.52 2.00 -0.04
CA MET A 111 4.40 2.74 0.84
C MET A 111 5.75 2.03 0.91
N PRO A 112 6.87 2.76 0.70
CA PRO A 112 8.16 2.20 1.06
C PRO A 112 8.03 1.78 2.52
N ALA A 113 8.40 0.54 2.83
CA ALA A 113 8.58 0.17 4.21
C ALA A 113 9.41 1.30 4.82
N SER A 114 8.80 2.10 5.69
CA SER A 114 9.57 3.06 6.47
C SER A 114 10.70 2.23 6.99
N ALA A 115 11.93 2.52 6.55
CA ALA A 115 13.10 1.85 7.04
C ALA A 115 12.87 1.86 8.53
N SER A 116 12.56 0.70 9.08
CA SER A 116 11.95 0.56 10.39
C SER A 116 12.71 1.52 11.25
N ALA A 117 12.05 2.53 11.78
CA ALA A 117 12.72 3.41 12.69
C ALA A 117 13.28 2.46 13.72
N ALA A 118 14.54 2.11 13.55
CA ALA A 118 15.23 1.27 14.48
C ALA A 118 14.98 2.01 15.77
N PHE A 119 14.20 1.39 16.66
CA PHE A 119 13.79 2.00 17.90
C PHE A 119 15.08 2.25 18.68
N SER A 120 15.72 3.36 18.39
CA SER A 120 16.84 3.81 19.18
C SER A 120 16.23 4.39 20.45
N ILE A 121 16.22 3.58 21.49
CA ILE A 121 16.03 4.07 22.85
C ILE A 121 17.21 5.01 23.11
N ARG A 122 17.03 6.30 22.82
CA ARG A 122 17.84 7.30 23.49
C ARG A 122 17.35 7.29 24.93
N ALA A 123 18.16 6.78 25.82
CA ALA A 123 17.98 7.02 27.24
C ALA A 123 18.00 8.56 27.42
N SER A 124 16.82 9.16 27.50
CA SER A 124 16.72 10.57 27.83
C SER A 124 17.11 10.66 29.31
N GLY A 125 18.28 11.15 29.58
CA GLY A 125 18.76 11.29 30.96
C GLY A 125 20.24 11.03 31.17
N ALA A 126 21.01 10.72 30.15
CA ALA A 126 22.46 10.81 30.28
C ALA A 126 22.83 12.30 30.33
N PRO A 127 23.27 12.84 31.47
CA PRO A 127 23.78 14.20 31.50
C PRO A 127 24.96 14.31 30.52
N ASP A 128 24.99 15.37 29.73
CA ASP A 128 26.07 15.67 28.75
C ASP A 128 27.45 15.89 29.42
N ASP A 129 27.58 15.58 30.70
CA ASP A 129 28.70 15.93 31.54
C ASP A 129 29.66 14.77 31.87
N VAL A 130 29.55 13.63 31.21
CA VAL A 130 30.54 12.54 31.44
C VAL A 130 31.72 12.56 30.47
N ARG A 131 31.94 13.63 29.75
CA ARG A 131 33.16 13.77 28.91
C ARG A 131 34.40 14.23 29.62
N GLY A 132 34.36 14.39 30.94
CA GLY A 132 35.47 14.99 31.71
C GLY A 132 36.18 14.11 32.73
N VAL A 133 35.81 12.87 32.95
CA VAL A 133 36.33 12.12 34.16
C VAL A 133 37.20 10.92 33.88
N TRP A 134 37.57 10.68 32.66
CA TRP A 134 38.57 9.63 32.37
C TRP A 134 39.95 10.26 32.07
N SER A 135 40.48 11.05 33.04
CA SER A 135 41.89 11.35 33.07
C SER A 135 42.62 10.13 33.63
N THR A 136 43.25 9.45 32.73
CA THR A 136 44.20 8.36 33.04
C THR A 136 45.41 8.88 33.79
N SER A 137 45.40 8.80 35.12
CA SER A 137 46.66 8.72 35.88
C SER A 137 46.39 8.12 37.24
N THR A 138 46.33 6.82 37.31
CA THR A 138 46.54 6.12 38.59
C THR A 138 47.61 5.06 38.35
N SER A 139 48.85 5.47 38.57
CA SER A 139 49.97 4.56 38.71
C SER A 139 49.74 3.79 40.03
N TRP A 140 49.33 2.55 39.90
CA TRP A 140 49.33 1.61 41.03
C TRP A 140 50.79 1.21 41.34
N ARG A 141 51.37 1.79 42.39
CA ARG A 141 52.57 1.27 43.02
C ARG A 141 52.16 0.25 44.06
N TRP A 142 52.64 -0.97 43.93
CA TRP A 142 52.58 -1.98 45.00
C TRP A 142 53.67 -1.70 46.01
N PRO A 143 53.40 -1.73 47.33
CA PRO A 143 54.42 -1.70 48.33
C PRO A 143 55.10 -3.06 48.37
N VAL A 144 56.47 -3.02 48.54
CA VAL A 144 57.33 -4.17 48.76
C VAL A 144 57.17 -4.62 50.19
#